data_e8d5ae89d8564aa9feeb464014a7b7ff
#
_entry.id   e8d5ae89d8564aa9feeb464014a7b7ff
#
_cell.length_a   1.000
_cell.length_b   1.000
_cell.length_c   1.000
_cell.angle_alpha   90.00
_cell.angle_beta   90.00
_cell.angle_gamma   90.00
#
_symmetry.space_group_name_H-M   'P 1'
#
loop_
_entity.id
_entity.type
_entity.pdbx_description
1 polymer ?
#
loop_
_entity_poly.entity_id
_entity_poly.type
_entity_poly.pdbx_seq_one_letter_code
_entity_poly.pdbx_strand_id
1 'polypeptide(L)'
;VNRKTVRIAMNGVTGRMGYRQHLVRSILALREQGGLDLGDGTVLWPEPVLVGRREHALRALAERHDLEHISTDVDTVLADPTVDIYFDAQVTSAREEAIKKAIAAGKHIYTEKPTATGLEGALELARLAQNAGIKHGVVQDKLFLPGLLKLKRLIDGGFFGRILSVRGEFGYWVFEGDWQPAQRPSWNYRAEDGGGIVVDMFPHWEYVLHELFGRVRSVQAVATTHIPQRWDENGKPYDATADDAAYGIFELDGGVIAQINSSWAVRVNRDELVEFQVDGTEGSAVAGLRNCRVQHRSATPKPVWNPDIPATYAFRDQWQEVPDNTEFDNGFKAQWELFLRHVYADAPYHWDLLAGARGVQLAELGLQSSTEGRRIDVPEIAL
;
A
#
# COMPACT_ATOMS: atom_id res chain seq x y z
N VAL A 1 23.64 -6.49 -25.57
CA VAL A 1 22.49 -6.08 -24.73
C VAL A 1 21.61 -5.16 -25.55
N ASN A 2 20.38 -5.54 -25.78
CA ASN A 2 19.40 -4.70 -26.47
C ASN A 2 18.71 -3.79 -25.44
N ARG A 3 19.00 -2.48 -25.49
CA ARG A 3 18.38 -1.50 -24.59
C ARG A 3 17.08 -0.99 -25.20
N LYS A 4 15.96 -1.20 -24.48
CA LYS A 4 14.62 -0.74 -24.86
C LYS A 4 14.20 0.40 -23.93
N THR A 5 14.02 1.60 -24.48
CA THR A 5 13.47 2.73 -23.72
C THR A 5 11.99 2.51 -23.45
N VAL A 6 11.58 2.74 -22.21
CA VAL A 6 10.20 2.64 -21.72
C VAL A 6 9.79 4.01 -21.18
N ARG A 7 8.93 4.72 -21.91
CA ARG A 7 8.53 6.06 -21.53
C ARG A 7 7.28 6.02 -20.63
N ILE A 8 7.42 6.60 -19.45
CA ILE A 8 6.40 6.56 -18.38
C ILE A 8 5.93 7.97 -18.07
N ALA A 9 4.67 8.28 -18.37
CA ALA A 9 4.05 9.52 -17.92
C ALA A 9 3.74 9.42 -16.42
N MET A 10 4.43 10.20 -15.60
CA MET A 10 4.30 10.18 -14.14
C MET A 10 3.53 11.41 -13.66
N ASN A 11 2.22 11.24 -13.43
CA ASN A 11 1.34 12.31 -12.98
C ASN A 11 1.25 12.34 -11.45
N GLY A 12 1.34 13.54 -10.86
CA GLY A 12 1.40 13.73 -9.40
C GLY A 12 2.80 13.56 -8.81
N VAL A 13 3.83 13.61 -9.65
CA VAL A 13 5.24 13.42 -9.26
C VAL A 13 5.79 14.54 -8.37
N THR A 14 5.13 15.67 -8.26
CA THR A 14 5.50 16.75 -7.33
C THR A 14 5.02 16.51 -5.90
N GLY A 15 4.15 15.53 -5.67
CA GLY A 15 3.72 15.07 -4.35
C GLY A 15 4.74 14.15 -3.70
N ARG A 16 4.71 14.03 -2.37
CA ARG A 16 5.69 13.26 -1.60
C ARG A 16 5.83 11.81 -2.07
N MET A 17 4.71 11.11 -2.29
CA MET A 17 4.74 9.70 -2.73
C MET A 17 5.24 9.59 -4.16
N GLY A 18 4.67 10.35 -5.08
CA GLY A 18 5.08 10.37 -6.48
C GLY A 18 6.56 10.70 -6.66
N TYR A 19 7.05 11.69 -5.92
CA TYR A 19 8.45 12.08 -5.98
C TYR A 19 9.37 11.07 -5.32
N ARG A 20 9.20 10.83 -4.01
CA ARG A 20 10.19 10.06 -3.24
C ARG A 20 10.14 8.57 -3.52
N GLN A 21 8.96 7.99 -3.55
CA GLN A 21 8.83 6.54 -3.68
C GLN A 21 8.87 6.09 -5.15
N HIS A 22 8.13 6.78 -6.02
CA HIS A 22 8.00 6.33 -7.41
C HIS A 22 9.08 6.89 -8.33
N LEU A 23 9.32 8.20 -8.31
CA LEU A 23 10.37 8.76 -9.17
C LEU A 23 11.76 8.37 -8.66
N VAL A 24 12.14 8.80 -7.44
CA VAL A 24 13.52 8.68 -6.96
C VAL A 24 13.88 7.23 -6.61
N ARG A 25 13.11 6.60 -5.70
CA ARG A 25 13.44 5.28 -5.15
C ARG A 25 13.03 4.11 -6.05
N SER A 26 12.33 4.37 -7.15
CA SER A 26 11.94 3.34 -8.10
C SER A 26 12.51 3.63 -9.49
N ILE A 27 11.97 4.57 -10.22
CA ILE A 27 12.35 4.81 -11.64
C ILE A 27 13.80 5.26 -11.79
N LEU A 28 14.25 6.23 -11.00
CA LEU A 28 15.66 6.66 -11.05
C LEU A 28 16.60 5.60 -10.48
N ALA A 29 16.21 4.89 -9.44
CA ALA A 29 16.99 3.77 -8.92
C ALA A 29 17.16 2.64 -9.95
N LEU A 30 16.13 2.35 -10.75
CA LEU A 30 16.23 1.42 -11.89
C LEU A 30 17.25 1.91 -12.92
N ARG A 31 17.31 3.21 -13.19
CA ARG A 31 18.32 3.78 -14.10
C ARG A 31 19.73 3.67 -13.51
N GLU A 32 19.90 3.97 -12.24
CA GLU A 32 21.20 3.89 -11.54
C GLU A 32 21.79 2.47 -11.55
N GLN A 33 20.95 1.43 -11.46
CA GLN A 33 21.42 0.04 -11.57
C GLN A 33 21.69 -0.41 -13.01
N GLY A 34 21.46 0.44 -14.01
CA GLY A 34 21.68 0.11 -15.42
C GLY A 34 20.45 -0.33 -16.19
N GLY A 35 19.24 -0.19 -15.62
CA GLY A 35 17.97 -0.63 -16.19
C GLY A 35 17.47 -1.93 -15.57
N LEU A 36 16.35 -2.45 -16.10
CA LEU A 36 15.78 -3.74 -15.71
C LEU A 36 16.10 -4.81 -16.74
N ASP A 37 16.95 -5.76 -16.38
CA ASP A 37 17.26 -6.93 -17.22
C ASP A 37 16.08 -7.91 -17.23
N LEU A 38 15.55 -8.23 -18.42
CA LEU A 38 14.48 -9.21 -18.60
C LEU A 38 14.98 -10.66 -18.62
N GLY A 39 16.30 -10.87 -18.74
CA GLY A 39 16.91 -12.20 -18.78
C GLY A 39 16.99 -12.81 -20.19
N ASP A 40 16.48 -12.15 -21.21
CA ASP A 40 16.52 -12.54 -22.63
C ASP A 40 17.54 -11.74 -23.48
N GLY A 41 18.39 -10.97 -22.83
CA GLY A 41 19.30 -10.02 -23.45
C GLY A 41 18.72 -8.62 -23.68
N THR A 42 17.48 -8.38 -23.25
CA THR A 42 16.81 -7.07 -23.29
C THR A 42 16.92 -6.39 -21.93
N VAL A 43 17.33 -5.13 -21.92
CA VAL A 43 17.31 -4.27 -20.74
C VAL A 43 16.33 -3.13 -20.96
N LEU A 44 15.32 -3.05 -20.09
CA LEU A 44 14.37 -1.92 -20.08
C LEU A 44 15.02 -0.71 -19.42
N TRP A 45 14.92 0.42 -20.10
CA TRP A 45 15.39 1.70 -19.59
C TRP A 45 14.20 2.63 -19.35
N PRO A 46 13.79 2.82 -18.10
CA PRO A 46 12.65 3.68 -17.81
C PRO A 46 13.01 5.15 -18.02
N GLU A 47 12.18 5.85 -18.79
CA GLU A 47 12.31 7.27 -19.07
C GLU A 47 11.07 8.00 -18.56
N PRO A 48 11.18 8.74 -17.44
CA PRO A 48 10.04 9.44 -16.89
C PRO A 48 9.72 10.71 -17.68
N VAL A 49 8.43 10.93 -17.94
CA VAL A 49 7.86 12.20 -18.36
C VAL A 49 7.14 12.77 -17.14
N LEU A 50 7.65 13.86 -16.60
CA LEU A 50 7.09 14.46 -15.37
C LEU A 50 5.83 15.26 -15.71
N VAL A 51 4.69 14.85 -15.14
CA VAL A 51 3.40 15.49 -15.40
C VAL A 51 2.85 16.10 -14.11
N GLY A 52 2.32 17.32 -14.21
CA GLY A 52 1.75 18.01 -13.06
C GLY A 52 1.27 19.41 -13.41
N ARG A 53 0.57 20.07 -12.49
CA ARG A 53 -0.05 21.40 -12.73
C ARG A 53 0.92 22.58 -12.61
N ARG A 54 2.03 22.41 -11.90
CA ARG A 54 2.97 23.50 -11.58
C ARG A 54 4.27 23.36 -12.37
N GLU A 55 4.35 24.07 -13.48
CA GLU A 55 5.51 24.00 -14.39
C GLU A 55 6.84 24.24 -13.68
N HIS A 56 6.93 25.29 -12.83
CA HIS A 56 8.15 25.59 -12.10
C HIS A 56 8.62 24.45 -11.19
N ALA A 57 7.69 23.73 -10.56
CA ALA A 57 8.02 22.59 -9.72
C ALA A 57 8.52 21.39 -10.56
N LEU A 58 7.91 21.17 -11.73
CA LEU A 58 8.35 20.14 -12.67
C LEU A 58 9.75 20.45 -13.22
N ARG A 59 10.01 21.70 -13.60
CA ARG A 59 11.34 22.13 -14.06
C ARG A 59 12.41 21.93 -12.99
N ALA A 60 12.13 22.33 -11.75
CA ALA A 60 13.04 22.15 -10.64
C ALA A 60 13.37 20.67 -10.37
N LEU A 61 12.42 19.77 -10.53
CA LEU A 61 12.65 18.32 -10.42
C LEU A 61 13.47 17.81 -11.63
N ALA A 62 13.14 18.23 -12.83
CA ALA A 62 13.84 17.85 -14.05
C ALA A 62 15.32 18.28 -14.00
N GLU A 63 15.59 19.52 -13.63
CA GLU A 63 16.96 20.04 -13.45
C GLU A 63 17.74 19.27 -12.37
N ARG A 64 17.08 18.99 -11.23
CA ARG A 64 17.72 18.27 -10.12
C ARG A 64 18.19 16.86 -10.50
N HIS A 65 17.46 16.20 -11.39
CA HIS A 65 17.66 14.79 -11.72
C HIS A 65 18.11 14.57 -13.18
N ASP A 66 18.46 15.63 -13.88
CA ASP A 66 18.89 15.59 -15.29
C ASP A 66 17.87 14.87 -16.18
N LEU A 67 16.61 15.32 -16.10
CA LEU A 67 15.48 14.79 -16.86
C LEU A 67 15.03 15.79 -17.93
N GLU A 68 14.69 15.28 -19.11
CA GLU A 68 14.41 16.13 -20.28
C GLU A 68 12.91 16.44 -20.45
N HIS A 69 12.03 15.53 -19.99
CA HIS A 69 10.62 15.58 -20.36
C HIS A 69 9.74 16.03 -19.19
N ILE A 70 9.07 17.16 -19.37
CA ILE A 70 8.02 17.67 -18.47
C ILE A 70 6.80 18.08 -19.27
N SER A 71 5.62 18.04 -18.65
CA SER A 71 4.39 18.58 -19.24
C SER A 71 3.39 19.01 -18.15
N THR A 72 2.69 20.11 -18.40
CA THR A 72 1.51 20.51 -17.63
C THR A 72 0.21 20.08 -18.28
N ASP A 73 0.27 19.45 -19.45
CA ASP A 73 -0.87 19.00 -20.24
C ASP A 73 -0.83 17.48 -20.38
N VAL A 74 -1.66 16.80 -19.60
CA VAL A 74 -1.77 15.34 -19.62
C VAL A 74 -2.31 14.83 -20.94
N ASP A 75 -3.22 15.55 -21.60
CA ASP A 75 -3.83 15.10 -22.85
C ASP A 75 -2.78 15.06 -23.98
N THR A 76 -1.90 16.05 -24.05
CA THR A 76 -0.76 16.05 -24.99
C THR A 76 0.18 14.86 -24.73
N VAL A 77 0.50 14.56 -23.47
CA VAL A 77 1.37 13.43 -23.11
C VAL A 77 0.70 12.10 -23.47
N LEU A 78 -0.58 11.95 -23.24
CA LEU A 78 -1.32 10.73 -23.57
C LEU A 78 -1.49 10.52 -25.09
N ALA A 79 -1.51 11.61 -25.88
CA ALA A 79 -1.54 11.54 -27.33
C ALA A 79 -0.18 11.15 -27.95
N ASP A 80 0.92 11.24 -27.19
CA ASP A 80 2.24 10.86 -27.67
C ASP A 80 2.35 9.32 -27.79
N PRO A 81 2.55 8.78 -29.02
CA PRO A 81 2.65 7.34 -29.22
C PRO A 81 3.90 6.71 -28.62
N THR A 82 4.88 7.51 -28.21
CA THR A 82 6.11 7.03 -27.58
C THR A 82 5.98 6.82 -26.07
N VAL A 83 4.88 7.29 -25.47
CA VAL A 83 4.55 7.02 -24.07
C VAL A 83 3.85 5.68 -23.96
N ASP A 84 4.46 4.76 -23.23
CA ASP A 84 3.95 3.39 -23.06
C ASP A 84 3.03 3.23 -21.87
N ILE A 85 3.41 3.84 -20.75
CA ILE A 85 2.79 3.66 -19.43
C ILE A 85 2.33 5.01 -18.89
N TYR A 86 1.13 5.05 -18.34
CA TYR A 86 0.63 6.13 -17.51
C TYR A 86 0.65 5.70 -16.04
N PHE A 87 1.34 6.47 -15.20
CA PHE A 87 1.37 6.31 -13.75
C PHE A 87 0.67 7.46 -13.06
N ASP A 88 -0.19 7.13 -12.07
CA ASP A 88 -0.93 8.13 -11.30
C ASP A 88 -0.59 8.09 -9.81
N ALA A 89 -0.14 9.24 -9.29
CA ALA A 89 0.07 9.49 -7.87
C ALA A 89 -0.60 10.82 -7.44
N GLN A 90 -1.64 11.24 -8.14
CA GLN A 90 -2.45 12.41 -7.80
C GLN A 90 -3.30 12.15 -6.54
N VAL A 91 -4.00 13.19 -6.07
CA VAL A 91 -5.09 13.00 -5.11
C VAL A 91 -6.18 12.13 -5.74
N THR A 92 -6.84 11.31 -4.94
CA THR A 92 -7.78 10.30 -5.44
C THR A 92 -8.91 10.90 -6.28
N SER A 93 -9.42 12.08 -5.92
CA SER A 93 -10.49 12.76 -6.65
C SER A 93 -10.15 13.13 -8.10
N ALA A 94 -8.87 13.33 -8.42
CA ALA A 94 -8.42 13.65 -9.77
C ALA A 94 -7.98 12.42 -10.57
N ARG A 95 -7.78 11.30 -9.91
CA ARG A 95 -7.17 10.09 -10.48
C ARG A 95 -8.05 9.40 -11.50
N GLU A 96 -9.33 9.25 -11.18
CA GLU A 96 -10.27 8.45 -11.96
C GLU A 96 -10.40 8.94 -13.41
N GLU A 97 -10.60 10.25 -13.60
CA GLU A 97 -10.70 10.86 -14.94
C GLU A 97 -9.40 10.73 -15.73
N ALA A 98 -8.26 10.94 -15.09
CA ALA A 98 -6.96 10.82 -15.74
C ALA A 98 -6.67 9.38 -16.20
N ILE A 99 -7.02 8.38 -15.37
CA ILE A 99 -6.88 6.97 -15.75
C ILE A 99 -7.81 6.62 -16.90
N LYS A 100 -9.06 7.06 -16.90
CA LYS A 100 -9.99 6.85 -18.02
C LYS A 100 -9.44 7.37 -19.34
N LYS A 101 -8.89 8.59 -19.34
CA LYS A 101 -8.22 9.18 -20.52
C LYS A 101 -7.02 8.34 -20.98
N ALA A 102 -6.19 7.88 -20.03
CA ALA A 102 -5.03 7.06 -20.35
C ALA A 102 -5.42 5.70 -20.94
N ILE A 103 -6.46 5.05 -20.42
CA ILE A 103 -7.03 3.81 -20.96
C ILE A 103 -7.53 4.05 -22.39
N ALA A 104 -8.30 5.13 -22.62
CA ALA A 104 -8.81 5.49 -23.94
C ALA A 104 -7.68 5.76 -24.94
N ALA A 105 -6.53 6.26 -24.49
CA ALA A 105 -5.32 6.44 -25.28
C ALA A 105 -4.49 5.16 -25.48
N GLY A 106 -4.94 4.02 -24.95
CA GLY A 106 -4.27 2.73 -25.11
C GLY A 106 -3.00 2.57 -24.26
N LYS A 107 -2.83 3.38 -23.21
CA LYS A 107 -1.66 3.29 -22.33
C LYS A 107 -1.84 2.18 -21.30
N HIS A 108 -0.76 1.51 -20.97
CA HIS A 108 -0.72 0.65 -19.78
C HIS A 108 -0.83 1.50 -18.53
N ILE A 109 -1.50 1.00 -17.50
CA ILE A 109 -1.82 1.76 -16.28
C ILE A 109 -1.10 1.20 -15.07
N TYR A 110 -0.43 2.07 -14.32
CA TYR A 110 0.03 1.78 -12.97
C TYR A 110 -0.37 2.93 -12.05
N THR A 111 -0.98 2.65 -10.92
CA THR A 111 -1.56 3.70 -10.09
C THR A 111 -1.38 3.47 -8.60
N GLU A 112 -1.29 4.57 -7.86
CA GLU A 112 -1.43 4.54 -6.41
C GLU A 112 -2.85 4.11 -6.00
N LYS A 113 -2.95 3.62 -4.77
CA LYS A 113 -4.21 3.32 -4.10
C LYS A 113 -4.72 4.58 -3.33
N PRO A 114 -6.02 4.71 -3.06
CA PRO A 114 -7.13 3.99 -3.67
C PRO A 114 -7.27 4.32 -5.16
N THR A 115 -7.74 3.36 -5.95
CA THR A 115 -7.83 3.55 -7.42
C THR A 115 -8.91 4.53 -7.83
N ALA A 116 -9.95 4.68 -7.02
CA ALA A 116 -11.05 5.61 -7.20
C ALA A 116 -11.60 6.06 -5.84
N THR A 117 -12.48 7.03 -5.84
CA THR A 117 -13.15 7.53 -4.62
C THR A 117 -14.26 6.59 -4.12
N GLY A 118 -14.80 5.75 -4.99
CA GLY A 118 -15.86 4.79 -4.68
C GLY A 118 -15.71 3.49 -5.46
N LEU A 119 -16.38 2.43 -4.97
CA LEU A 119 -16.32 1.10 -5.57
C LEU A 119 -16.82 1.09 -7.03
N GLU A 120 -17.89 1.81 -7.34
CA GLU A 120 -18.43 1.86 -8.71
C GLU A 120 -17.38 2.37 -9.69
N GLY A 121 -16.71 3.49 -9.36
CA GLY A 121 -15.63 4.05 -10.19
C GLY A 121 -14.43 3.11 -10.29
N ALA A 122 -14.05 2.46 -9.20
CA ALA A 122 -12.95 1.49 -9.20
C ALA A 122 -13.24 0.28 -10.12
N LEU A 123 -14.46 -0.23 -10.08
CA LEU A 123 -14.91 -1.32 -10.98
C LEU A 123 -15.00 -0.87 -12.43
N GLU A 124 -15.46 0.36 -12.68
CA GLU A 124 -15.49 0.93 -14.03
C GLU A 124 -14.08 1.00 -14.63
N LEU A 125 -13.10 1.50 -13.87
CA LEU A 125 -11.70 1.54 -14.33
C LEU A 125 -11.17 0.15 -14.67
N ALA A 126 -11.45 -0.84 -13.83
CA ALA A 126 -11.02 -2.21 -14.06
C ALA A 126 -11.66 -2.82 -15.33
N ARG A 127 -12.97 -2.60 -15.56
CA ARG A 127 -13.66 -3.03 -16.77
C ARG A 127 -13.13 -2.34 -18.03
N LEU A 128 -12.93 -1.03 -17.99
CA LEU A 128 -12.38 -0.28 -19.10
C LEU A 128 -10.99 -0.78 -19.49
N ALA A 129 -10.11 -1.01 -18.52
CA ALA A 129 -8.77 -1.52 -18.76
C ALA A 129 -8.78 -2.95 -19.34
N GLN A 130 -9.63 -3.82 -18.80
CA GLN A 130 -9.81 -5.17 -19.31
C GLN A 130 -10.32 -5.16 -20.77
N ASN A 131 -11.35 -4.37 -21.06
CA ASN A 131 -11.93 -4.25 -22.39
C ASN A 131 -10.95 -3.65 -23.42
N ALA A 132 -10.07 -2.75 -22.97
CA ALA A 132 -9.01 -2.19 -23.81
C ALA A 132 -7.85 -3.16 -24.07
N GLY A 133 -7.77 -4.28 -23.33
CA GLY A 133 -6.69 -5.26 -23.45
C GLY A 133 -5.33 -4.73 -23.02
N ILE A 134 -5.27 -3.69 -22.20
CA ILE A 134 -4.04 -3.12 -21.70
C ILE A 134 -3.57 -3.83 -20.42
N LYS A 135 -2.27 -3.72 -20.12
CA LYS A 135 -1.74 -4.15 -18.82
C LYS A 135 -2.03 -3.09 -17.77
N HIS A 136 -2.41 -3.51 -16.57
CA HIS A 136 -2.74 -2.56 -15.52
C HIS A 136 -2.39 -3.11 -14.13
N GLY A 137 -2.05 -2.21 -13.21
CA GLY A 137 -1.66 -2.56 -11.86
C GLY A 137 -1.92 -1.44 -10.86
N VAL A 138 -2.03 -1.82 -9.60
CA VAL A 138 -2.18 -0.94 -8.44
C VAL A 138 -1.04 -1.15 -7.46
N VAL A 139 -0.59 -0.08 -6.83
CA VAL A 139 0.45 -0.13 -5.80
C VAL A 139 -0.05 -0.87 -4.57
N GLN A 140 0.66 -1.92 -4.18
CA GLN A 140 0.44 -2.72 -2.97
C GLN A 140 1.80 -2.95 -2.26
N ASP A 141 2.49 -1.88 -1.97
CA ASP A 141 3.89 -1.82 -1.56
C ASP A 141 4.22 -2.64 -0.32
N LYS A 142 3.29 -2.74 0.64
CA LYS A 142 3.55 -3.46 1.89
C LYS A 142 3.83 -4.94 1.70
N LEU A 143 3.29 -5.56 0.65
CA LEU A 143 3.56 -6.96 0.33
C LEU A 143 5.04 -7.23 0.03
N PHE A 144 5.77 -6.22 -0.39
CA PHE A 144 7.18 -6.29 -0.79
C PHE A 144 8.15 -5.79 0.29
N LEU A 145 7.64 -5.52 1.49
CA LEU A 145 8.49 -5.17 2.64
C LEU A 145 9.15 -6.41 3.22
N PRO A 146 10.40 -6.33 3.68
CA PRO A 146 11.18 -7.48 4.14
C PRO A 146 10.47 -8.31 5.21
N GLY A 147 9.85 -7.67 6.20
CA GLY A 147 9.12 -8.39 7.26
C GLY A 147 7.93 -9.19 6.72
N LEU A 148 7.14 -8.63 5.78
CA LEU A 148 6.01 -9.33 5.17
C LEU A 148 6.45 -10.39 4.16
N LEU A 149 7.56 -10.20 3.44
CA LEU A 149 8.14 -11.23 2.60
C LEU A 149 8.62 -12.43 3.42
N LYS A 150 9.22 -12.20 4.58
CA LYS A 150 9.58 -13.26 5.54
C LYS A 150 8.33 -13.99 6.06
N LEU A 151 7.28 -13.24 6.41
CA LEU A 151 6.01 -13.79 6.86
C LEU A 151 5.38 -14.67 5.76
N LYS A 152 5.35 -14.19 4.52
CA LYS A 152 4.86 -14.98 3.38
C LYS A 152 5.64 -16.27 3.19
N ARG A 153 6.96 -16.21 3.28
CA ARG A 153 7.82 -17.41 3.19
C ARG A 153 7.47 -18.46 4.26
N LEU A 154 7.17 -18.02 5.49
CA LEU A 154 6.74 -18.91 6.58
C LEU A 154 5.37 -19.54 6.29
N ILE A 155 4.42 -18.75 5.77
CA ILE A 155 3.09 -19.22 5.39
C ILE A 155 3.19 -20.25 4.27
N ASP A 156 3.90 -19.94 3.20
CA ASP A 156 4.09 -20.82 2.05
C ASP A 156 4.82 -22.12 2.42
N GLY A 157 5.72 -22.06 3.43
CA GLY A 157 6.43 -23.20 3.98
C GLY A 157 5.64 -24.03 5.00
N GLY A 158 4.41 -23.66 5.34
CA GLY A 158 3.56 -24.40 6.28
C GLY A 158 3.94 -24.24 7.75
N PHE A 159 4.77 -23.24 8.10
CA PHE A 159 5.28 -23.03 9.46
C PHE A 159 4.18 -22.95 10.53
N PHE A 160 3.06 -22.33 10.21
CA PHE A 160 1.98 -22.09 11.17
C PHE A 160 1.06 -23.29 11.40
N GLY A 161 1.10 -24.30 10.52
CA GLY A 161 0.00 -25.25 10.44
C GLY A 161 -1.28 -24.55 9.99
N ARG A 162 -2.39 -24.73 10.70
CA ARG A 162 -3.61 -23.95 10.45
C ARG A 162 -3.51 -22.58 11.15
N ILE A 163 -3.60 -21.51 10.39
CA ILE A 163 -3.64 -20.14 10.93
C ILE A 163 -4.97 -19.92 11.65
N LEU A 164 -4.92 -19.38 12.84
CA LEU A 164 -6.06 -19.15 13.71
C LEU A 164 -6.49 -17.69 13.70
N SER A 165 -5.52 -16.79 13.92
CA SER A 165 -5.78 -15.37 14.04
C SER A 165 -4.59 -14.52 13.60
N VAL A 166 -4.92 -13.28 13.23
CA VAL A 166 -3.97 -12.22 12.88
C VAL A 166 -4.33 -10.98 13.70
N ARG A 167 -3.34 -10.32 14.29
CA ARG A 167 -3.49 -9.01 14.93
C ARG A 167 -2.56 -8.03 14.27
N GLY A 168 -3.08 -6.86 13.90
CA GLY A 168 -2.31 -5.77 13.33
C GLY A 168 -2.37 -4.52 14.19
N GLU A 169 -1.22 -3.86 14.36
CA GLU A 169 -1.11 -2.54 14.97
C GLU A 169 -0.41 -1.59 14.01
N PHE A 170 -1.05 -0.49 13.72
CA PHE A 170 -0.51 0.58 12.89
C PHE A 170 -0.76 1.92 13.57
N GLY A 171 0.25 2.78 13.60
CA GLY A 171 0.04 4.11 14.16
C GLY A 171 1.18 5.09 13.94
N TYR A 172 0.82 6.36 13.88
CA TYR A 172 1.71 7.51 13.90
C TYR A 172 1.48 8.33 15.14
N TRP A 173 2.50 9.12 15.52
CA TRP A 173 2.37 10.08 16.61
C TRP A 173 1.34 11.14 16.29
N VAL A 174 0.61 11.52 17.32
CA VAL A 174 -0.32 12.63 17.24
C VAL A 174 0.46 13.95 17.33
N PHE A 175 0.47 14.70 16.24
CA PHE A 175 0.84 16.10 16.20
C PHE A 175 -0.33 16.87 15.59
N GLU A 176 -0.94 17.74 16.39
CA GLU A 176 -2.12 18.48 16.01
C GLU A 176 -1.80 19.61 15.03
N GLY A 177 -0.57 20.11 15.04
CA GLY A 177 -0.08 21.21 14.21
C GLY A 177 0.07 22.55 14.96
N ASP A 178 -0.24 22.59 16.25
CA ASP A 178 -0.18 23.79 17.08
C ASP A 178 1.25 24.14 17.54
N TRP A 179 1.99 23.17 18.07
CA TRP A 179 3.38 23.35 18.54
C TRP A 179 4.39 22.55 17.70
N GLN A 180 3.94 21.53 17.02
CA GLN A 180 4.68 20.75 16.02
C GLN A 180 3.81 20.64 14.77
N PRO A 181 4.40 20.70 13.56
CA PRO A 181 3.65 20.46 12.34
C PRO A 181 2.94 19.11 12.38
N ALA A 182 1.69 19.09 11.93
CA ALA A 182 0.95 17.84 11.79
C ALA A 182 1.74 16.89 10.86
N GLN A 183 1.70 15.59 11.17
CA GLN A 183 2.49 14.60 10.45
C GLN A 183 2.05 14.39 9.00
N ARG A 184 0.78 14.67 8.73
CA ARG A 184 0.17 14.57 7.40
C ARG A 184 -0.40 15.93 6.98
N PRO A 185 -0.47 16.20 5.67
CA PRO A 185 -1.20 17.36 5.16
C PRO A 185 -2.64 17.40 5.66
N SER A 186 -3.16 18.59 5.87
CA SER A 186 -4.46 18.85 6.51
C SER A 186 -5.65 18.18 5.80
N TRP A 187 -5.57 17.99 4.48
CA TRP A 187 -6.63 17.32 3.72
C TRP A 187 -6.89 15.87 4.20
N ASN A 188 -5.89 15.19 4.77
CA ASN A 188 -6.07 13.83 5.31
C ASN A 188 -7.05 13.76 6.48
N TYR A 189 -7.29 14.88 7.14
CA TYR A 189 -8.18 14.98 8.30
C TYR A 189 -9.52 15.62 7.98
N ARG A 190 -9.81 15.84 6.68
CA ARG A 190 -11.08 16.38 6.19
C ARG A 190 -11.79 15.34 5.32
N ALA A 191 -13.01 14.96 5.71
CA ALA A 191 -13.81 13.98 4.97
C ALA A 191 -14.22 14.52 3.59
N GLU A 192 -14.53 15.83 3.52
CA GLU A 192 -14.88 16.53 2.29
C GLU A 192 -13.76 16.56 1.25
N ASP A 193 -12.51 16.43 1.69
CA ASP A 193 -11.33 16.37 0.82
C ASP A 193 -10.91 14.91 0.50
N GLY A 194 -11.73 13.93 0.90
CA GLY A 194 -11.42 12.50 0.72
C GLY A 194 -10.44 11.94 1.75
N GLY A 195 -10.27 12.62 2.89
CA GLY A 195 -9.44 12.17 4.00
C GLY A 195 -10.10 11.08 4.85
N GLY A 196 -9.35 10.55 5.78
CA GLY A 196 -9.75 9.53 6.73
C GLY A 196 -8.82 8.33 6.75
N ILE A 197 -8.62 7.76 7.94
CA ILE A 197 -7.72 6.62 8.10
C ILE A 197 -8.31 5.33 7.51
N VAL A 198 -9.63 5.17 7.52
CA VAL A 198 -10.26 4.01 6.87
C VAL A 198 -10.01 4.02 5.38
N VAL A 199 -10.25 5.15 4.72
CA VAL A 199 -10.02 5.31 3.27
C VAL A 199 -8.54 5.13 2.90
N ASP A 200 -7.63 5.57 3.75
CA ASP A 200 -6.19 5.44 3.53
C ASP A 200 -5.66 4.03 3.83
N MET A 201 -6.09 3.42 4.93
CA MET A 201 -5.45 2.21 5.45
C MET A 201 -6.20 0.91 5.17
N PHE A 202 -7.52 0.90 5.07
CA PHE A 202 -8.25 -0.34 4.79
C PHE A 202 -7.90 -0.96 3.44
N PRO A 203 -7.61 -0.18 2.36
CA PRO A 203 -7.05 -0.76 1.15
C PRO A 203 -5.73 -1.51 1.37
N HIS A 204 -4.87 -1.05 2.28
CA HIS A 204 -3.66 -1.77 2.65
C HIS A 204 -3.97 -3.08 3.39
N TRP A 205 -4.93 -3.04 4.32
CA TRP A 205 -5.31 -4.23 5.07
C TRP A 205 -6.00 -5.26 4.17
N GLU A 206 -6.79 -4.80 3.20
CA GLU A 206 -7.42 -5.70 2.24
C GLU A 206 -6.38 -6.55 1.53
N TYR A 207 -5.39 -5.96 0.89
CA TYR A 207 -4.44 -6.74 0.12
C TYR A 207 -3.49 -7.55 1.00
N VAL A 208 -3.11 -7.05 2.17
CA VAL A 208 -2.28 -7.82 3.12
C VAL A 208 -3.03 -9.06 3.60
N LEU A 209 -4.29 -8.92 4.00
CA LEU A 209 -5.12 -10.04 4.44
C LEU A 209 -5.40 -11.01 3.30
N HIS A 210 -5.80 -10.50 2.14
CA HIS A 210 -6.14 -11.30 0.95
C HIS A 210 -4.96 -12.15 0.47
N GLU A 211 -3.80 -11.54 0.34
CA GLU A 211 -2.60 -12.20 -0.22
C GLU A 211 -1.95 -13.20 0.75
N LEU A 212 -2.01 -12.92 2.04
CA LEU A 212 -1.31 -13.74 3.03
C LEU A 212 -2.22 -14.73 3.76
N PHE A 213 -3.49 -14.39 3.99
CA PHE A 213 -4.34 -15.16 4.90
C PHE A 213 -5.67 -15.62 4.31
N GLY A 214 -6.07 -15.06 3.18
CA GLY A 214 -7.32 -15.39 2.50
C GLY A 214 -8.28 -14.20 2.36
N ARG A 215 -9.28 -14.36 1.50
CA ARG A 215 -10.24 -13.32 1.17
C ARG A 215 -11.01 -12.85 2.41
N VAL A 216 -11.19 -11.55 2.54
CA VAL A 216 -12.04 -10.95 3.58
C VAL A 216 -13.51 -11.23 3.25
N ARG A 217 -14.24 -11.82 4.19
CA ARG A 217 -15.65 -12.20 4.05
C ARG A 217 -16.59 -11.26 4.75
N SER A 218 -16.16 -10.68 5.85
CA SER A 218 -16.93 -9.70 6.59
C SER A 218 -16.03 -8.71 7.32
N VAL A 219 -16.57 -7.54 7.61
CA VAL A 219 -15.90 -6.49 8.38
C VAL A 219 -16.85 -5.96 9.47
N GLN A 220 -16.31 -5.78 10.65
CA GLN A 220 -16.91 -4.97 11.71
C GLN A 220 -15.87 -3.92 12.14
N ALA A 221 -16.22 -2.66 12.00
CA ALA A 221 -15.30 -1.56 12.28
C ALA A 221 -15.93 -0.47 13.12
N VAL A 222 -15.09 0.22 13.89
CA VAL A 222 -15.39 1.49 14.55
C VAL A 222 -14.37 2.51 14.05
N ALA A 223 -14.84 3.52 13.34
CA ALA A 223 -14.04 4.66 12.92
C ALA A 223 -14.42 5.89 13.76
N THR A 224 -13.44 6.67 14.17
CA THR A 224 -13.66 7.81 15.05
C THR A 224 -12.64 8.93 14.80
N THR A 225 -13.01 10.14 15.17
CA THR A 225 -12.14 11.32 15.20
C THR A 225 -11.78 11.61 16.65
N HIS A 226 -10.60 11.15 17.08
CA HIS A 226 -10.12 11.38 18.45
C HIS A 226 -9.64 12.81 18.66
N ILE A 227 -9.08 13.44 17.62
CA ILE A 227 -8.55 14.81 17.68
C ILE A 227 -9.43 15.71 16.80
N PRO A 228 -10.45 16.35 17.39
CA PRO A 228 -11.45 17.09 16.62
C PRO A 228 -10.95 18.47 16.11
N GLN A 229 -9.90 19.02 16.71
CA GLN A 229 -9.30 20.28 16.27
C GLN A 229 -7.83 20.08 15.90
N ARG A 230 -7.46 20.61 14.73
CA ARG A 230 -6.08 20.57 14.23
C ARG A 230 -5.71 21.92 13.61
N TRP A 231 -4.44 22.11 13.29
CA TRP A 231 -3.91 23.30 12.65
C TRP A 231 -3.31 22.93 11.29
N ASP A 232 -3.65 23.72 10.29
CA ASP A 232 -3.18 23.51 8.92
C ASP A 232 -1.70 23.95 8.73
N GLU A 233 -1.23 23.85 7.51
CA GLU A 233 0.15 24.17 7.12
C GLU A 233 0.52 25.65 7.32
N ASN A 234 -0.47 26.51 7.50
CA ASN A 234 -0.32 27.93 7.78
C ASN A 234 -0.52 28.26 9.28
N GLY A 235 -0.69 27.26 10.12
CA GLY A 235 -0.94 27.41 11.55
C GLY A 235 -2.37 27.89 11.88
N LYS A 236 -3.31 27.75 10.95
CA LYS A 236 -4.72 28.11 11.15
C LYS A 236 -5.50 26.91 11.71
N PRO A 237 -6.23 27.10 12.84
CA PRO A 237 -7.06 26.02 13.38
C PRO A 237 -8.22 25.67 12.45
N TYR A 238 -8.57 24.39 12.41
CA TYR A 238 -9.72 23.86 11.68
C TYR A 238 -10.31 22.64 12.40
N ASP A 239 -11.57 22.34 12.12
CA ASP A 239 -12.24 21.15 12.63
C ASP A 239 -11.91 19.94 11.73
N ALA A 240 -11.37 18.87 12.34
CA ALA A 240 -11.16 17.61 11.67
C ALA A 240 -12.49 16.87 11.53
N THR A 241 -12.87 16.57 10.28
CA THR A 241 -14.14 15.93 9.96
C THR A 241 -13.98 14.46 9.57
N ALA A 242 -12.75 14.03 9.26
CA ALA A 242 -12.45 12.66 8.93
C ALA A 242 -12.02 11.84 10.15
N ASP A 243 -12.18 10.54 10.06
CA ASP A 243 -11.69 9.58 11.05
C ASP A 243 -10.15 9.59 11.10
N ASP A 244 -9.59 9.63 12.30
CA ASP A 244 -8.16 9.54 12.57
C ASP A 244 -7.76 8.26 13.29
N ALA A 245 -8.72 7.44 13.68
CA ALA A 245 -8.53 6.10 14.22
C ALA A 245 -9.63 5.14 13.75
N ALA A 246 -9.24 3.89 13.51
CA ALA A 246 -10.16 2.82 13.13
C ALA A 246 -9.75 1.49 13.76
N TYR A 247 -10.72 0.76 14.22
CA TYR A 247 -10.58 -0.54 14.90
C TYR A 247 -11.42 -1.54 14.13
N GLY A 248 -10.79 -2.51 13.48
CA GLY A 248 -11.48 -3.45 12.59
C GLY A 248 -11.30 -4.90 12.98
N ILE A 249 -12.39 -5.68 12.87
CA ILE A 249 -12.39 -7.14 12.93
C ILE A 249 -12.83 -7.65 11.57
N PHE A 250 -12.07 -8.58 11.02
CA PHE A 250 -12.27 -9.17 9.70
C PHE A 250 -12.35 -10.68 9.82
N GLU A 251 -13.37 -11.27 9.25
CA GLU A 251 -13.47 -12.73 9.07
C GLU A 251 -12.93 -13.08 7.68
N LEU A 252 -12.04 -14.05 7.60
CA LEU A 252 -11.39 -14.46 6.36
C LEU A 252 -11.84 -15.86 5.94
N ASP A 253 -11.55 -16.23 4.69
CA ASP A 253 -11.70 -17.60 4.24
C ASP A 253 -10.91 -18.56 5.15
N GLY A 254 -11.42 -19.79 5.34
CA GLY A 254 -10.78 -20.77 6.22
C GLY A 254 -11.01 -20.52 7.72
N GLY A 255 -11.82 -19.52 8.10
CA GLY A 255 -12.16 -19.24 9.49
C GLY A 255 -11.08 -18.46 10.26
N VAL A 256 -10.14 -17.86 9.57
CA VAL A 256 -9.13 -16.96 10.18
C VAL A 256 -9.83 -15.67 10.62
N ILE A 257 -9.55 -15.21 11.83
CA ILE A 257 -10.04 -13.94 12.34
C ILE A 257 -8.86 -12.96 12.41
N ALA A 258 -9.02 -11.82 11.77
CA ALA A 258 -8.06 -10.73 11.86
C ALA A 258 -8.64 -9.55 12.65
N GLN A 259 -7.82 -8.92 13.47
CA GLN A 259 -8.13 -7.66 14.15
C GLN A 259 -7.01 -6.68 13.83
N ILE A 260 -7.35 -5.51 13.29
CA ILE A 260 -6.35 -4.49 12.94
C ILE A 260 -6.78 -3.15 13.53
N ASN A 261 -5.89 -2.55 14.31
CA ASN A 261 -6.02 -1.20 14.83
C ASN A 261 -5.17 -0.25 14.00
N SER A 262 -5.72 0.89 13.66
CA SER A 262 -5.06 1.94 12.90
C SER A 262 -5.31 3.29 13.56
N SER A 263 -4.27 4.08 13.81
CA SER A 263 -4.46 5.35 14.49
C SER A 263 -3.40 6.39 14.08
N TRP A 264 -3.85 7.60 13.82
CA TRP A 264 -3.00 8.79 13.71
C TRP A 264 -3.00 9.62 15.00
N ALA A 265 -3.42 9.01 16.10
CA ALA A 265 -3.57 9.67 17.39
C ALA A 265 -2.82 8.92 18.51
N VAL A 266 -1.65 8.33 18.19
CA VAL A 266 -0.80 7.62 19.14
C VAL A 266 0.49 8.41 19.40
N ARG A 267 1.00 8.34 20.62
CA ARG A 267 2.26 9.00 21.04
C ARG A 267 3.41 8.00 21.26
N VAL A 268 3.05 6.76 21.51
CA VAL A 268 4.04 5.72 21.81
C VAL A 268 4.80 5.37 20.53
N ASN A 269 6.12 5.53 20.60
CA ASN A 269 7.02 5.06 19.56
C ASN A 269 7.21 3.55 19.72
N ARG A 270 6.90 2.81 18.68
CA ARG A 270 7.18 1.38 18.57
C ARG A 270 8.35 1.15 17.63
N ASP A 271 9.01 0.01 17.75
CA ASP A 271 10.13 -0.36 16.89
C ASP A 271 9.72 -0.43 15.42
N GLU A 272 8.46 -0.81 15.16
CA GLU A 272 7.87 -0.91 13.83
C GLU A 272 6.61 -0.06 13.71
N LEU A 273 6.46 0.62 12.58
CA LEU A 273 5.28 1.43 12.27
C LEU A 273 4.01 0.59 12.15
N VAL A 274 4.15 -0.59 11.57
CA VAL A 274 3.10 -1.61 11.49
C VAL A 274 3.68 -2.94 11.96
N GLU A 275 2.90 -3.66 12.74
CA GLU A 275 3.27 -4.97 13.24
C GLU A 275 2.09 -5.91 13.13
N PHE A 276 2.36 -7.13 12.63
CA PHE A 276 1.38 -8.21 12.56
C PHE A 276 1.83 -9.38 13.41
N GLN A 277 0.98 -9.78 14.36
CA GLN A 277 1.09 -11.03 15.07
C GLN A 277 0.24 -12.09 14.39
N VAL A 278 0.81 -13.23 14.06
CA VAL A 278 0.11 -14.36 13.45
C VAL A 278 0.23 -15.56 14.37
N ASP A 279 -0.91 -16.14 14.73
CA ASP A 279 -1.00 -17.32 15.58
C ASP A 279 -1.55 -18.49 14.78
N GLY A 280 -0.83 -19.61 14.81
CA GLY A 280 -1.19 -20.87 14.17
C GLY A 280 -1.10 -22.06 15.13
N THR A 281 -1.55 -23.21 14.68
CA THR A 281 -1.53 -24.45 15.49
C THR A 281 -0.13 -24.99 15.73
N GLU A 282 0.83 -24.69 14.84
CA GLU A 282 2.20 -25.20 14.91
C GLU A 282 3.25 -24.11 15.18
N GLY A 283 2.88 -22.84 15.08
CA GLY A 283 3.81 -21.73 15.33
C GLY A 283 3.12 -20.37 15.33
N SER A 284 3.83 -19.41 15.88
CA SER A 284 3.44 -17.99 15.88
C SER A 284 4.56 -17.12 15.36
N ALA A 285 4.21 -15.97 14.82
CA ALA A 285 5.16 -14.97 14.35
C ALA A 285 4.72 -13.56 14.71
N VAL A 286 5.68 -12.66 14.84
CA VAL A 286 5.47 -11.21 14.87
C VAL A 286 6.32 -10.61 13.77
N ALA A 287 5.66 -10.00 12.79
CA ALA A 287 6.28 -9.42 11.60
C ALA A 287 5.99 -7.92 11.52
N GLY A 288 7.03 -7.13 11.35
CA GLY A 288 6.92 -5.70 11.07
C GLY A 288 7.29 -5.38 9.62
N LEU A 289 7.77 -4.16 9.39
CA LEU A 289 8.20 -3.71 8.06
C LEU A 289 9.50 -4.41 7.61
N ARG A 290 10.38 -4.73 8.54
CA ARG A 290 11.73 -5.27 8.26
C ARG A 290 11.97 -6.61 8.92
N ASN A 291 11.54 -6.77 10.14
CA ASN A 291 11.86 -7.91 11.00
C ASN A 291 10.69 -8.90 11.07
N CYS A 292 11.01 -10.15 11.27
CA CYS A 292 10.05 -11.20 11.58
C CYS A 292 10.67 -12.13 12.61
N ARG A 293 9.96 -12.32 13.73
CA ARG A 293 10.36 -13.22 14.80
C ARG A 293 9.34 -14.33 14.95
N VAL A 294 9.81 -15.52 15.25
CA VAL A 294 8.95 -16.71 15.31
C VAL A 294 9.18 -17.49 16.59
N GLN A 295 8.14 -18.24 16.96
CA GLN A 295 8.23 -19.31 17.95
C GLN A 295 7.46 -20.52 17.45
N HIS A 296 8.15 -21.64 17.28
CA HIS A 296 7.52 -22.89 16.88
C HIS A 296 6.98 -23.62 18.11
N ARG A 297 5.94 -24.43 17.91
CA ARG A 297 5.31 -25.25 18.95
C ARG A 297 6.34 -26.09 19.73
N SER A 298 7.29 -26.75 19.02
CA SER A 298 8.32 -27.58 19.63
C SER A 298 9.30 -26.82 20.52
N ALA A 299 9.40 -25.49 20.35
CA ALA A 299 10.29 -24.61 21.11
C ALA A 299 9.53 -23.68 22.07
N THR A 300 8.23 -23.90 22.26
CA THR A 300 7.39 -23.06 23.12
C THR A 300 7.55 -23.50 24.57
N PRO A 301 8.12 -22.67 25.44
CA PRO A 301 8.26 -23.00 26.86
C PRO A 301 6.91 -23.04 27.56
N LYS A 302 6.80 -23.87 28.59
CA LYS A 302 5.62 -23.87 29.46
C LYS A 302 5.67 -22.66 30.39
N PRO A 303 4.74 -21.71 30.30
CA PRO A 303 4.75 -20.55 31.17
C PRO A 303 4.38 -20.93 32.61
N VAL A 304 4.90 -20.16 33.57
CA VAL A 304 4.52 -20.22 34.97
C VAL A 304 3.61 -19.03 35.27
N TRP A 305 2.38 -19.32 35.66
CA TRP A 305 1.38 -18.29 35.97
C TRP A 305 1.33 -17.87 37.43
N ASN A 306 1.87 -18.73 38.31
CA ASN A 306 1.92 -18.41 39.72
C ASN A 306 3.09 -17.44 40.04
N PRO A 307 2.82 -16.20 40.49
CA PRO A 307 3.85 -15.21 40.73
C PRO A 307 4.84 -15.61 41.88
N ASP A 308 4.46 -16.57 42.71
CA ASP A 308 5.30 -17.09 43.80
C ASP A 308 6.31 -18.12 43.31
N ILE A 309 6.21 -18.57 42.07
CA ILE A 309 7.14 -19.52 41.44
C ILE A 309 7.99 -18.80 40.42
N PRO A 310 9.32 -18.66 40.65
CA PRO A 310 10.18 -18.02 39.65
C PRO A 310 10.18 -18.78 38.33
N ALA A 311 10.09 -18.05 37.21
CA ALA A 311 10.34 -18.63 35.91
C ALA A 311 11.81 -19.02 35.77
N THR A 312 12.07 -20.23 35.26
CA THR A 312 13.43 -20.75 35.10
C THR A 312 14.10 -20.30 33.78
N TYR A 313 13.37 -19.59 32.92
CA TYR A 313 13.86 -19.05 31.67
C TYR A 313 13.09 -17.78 31.29
N ALA A 314 13.72 -16.92 30.50
CA ALA A 314 13.06 -15.78 29.91
C ALA A 314 12.28 -16.23 28.64
N PHE A 315 10.96 -16.10 28.67
CA PHE A 315 10.08 -16.59 27.58
C PHE A 315 10.44 -15.95 26.23
N ARG A 316 10.73 -14.64 26.23
CA ARG A 316 11.11 -13.89 25.03
C ARG A 316 12.42 -14.34 24.39
N ASP A 317 13.36 -14.85 25.18
CA ASP A 317 14.66 -15.32 24.66
C ASP A 317 14.53 -16.58 23.81
N GLN A 318 13.36 -17.20 23.80
CA GLN A 318 13.05 -18.37 22.96
C GLN A 318 12.52 -17.99 21.56
N TRP A 319 12.27 -16.69 21.32
CA TRP A 319 11.88 -16.23 19.98
C TRP A 319 13.10 -16.17 19.07
N GLN A 320 12.91 -16.60 17.82
CA GLN A 320 13.96 -16.67 16.82
C GLN A 320 13.72 -15.64 15.73
N GLU A 321 14.77 -14.92 15.34
CA GLU A 321 14.73 -14.04 14.18
C GLU A 321 14.68 -14.87 12.90
N VAL A 322 13.79 -14.49 11.97
CA VAL A 322 13.78 -15.06 10.62
C VAL A 322 14.86 -14.38 9.80
N PRO A 323 15.85 -15.12 9.30
CA PRO A 323 16.97 -14.51 8.58
C PRO A 323 16.56 -14.02 7.20
N ASP A 324 17.32 -13.06 6.67
CA ASP A 324 17.25 -12.72 5.27
C ASP A 324 17.74 -13.90 4.43
N ASN A 325 16.99 -14.24 3.39
CA ASN A 325 17.38 -15.29 2.44
C ASN A 325 17.80 -14.72 1.07
N THR A 326 17.72 -13.42 0.92
CA THR A 326 18.08 -12.64 -0.26
C THR A 326 18.32 -11.20 0.16
N GLU A 327 18.87 -10.39 -0.71
CA GLU A 327 18.83 -8.95 -0.56
C GLU A 327 17.41 -8.44 -0.81
N PHE A 328 16.94 -7.57 0.05
CA PHE A 328 15.63 -6.95 -0.09
C PHE A 328 15.80 -5.51 -0.64
N ASP A 329 15.01 -5.21 -1.64
CA ASP A 329 14.96 -3.88 -2.23
C ASP A 329 13.81 -3.04 -1.65
N ASN A 330 13.71 -1.77 -2.05
CA ASN A 330 12.56 -0.94 -1.73
C ASN A 330 11.27 -1.57 -2.29
N GLY A 331 10.23 -1.65 -1.47
CA GLY A 331 8.99 -2.34 -1.83
C GLY A 331 8.30 -1.73 -3.06
N PHE A 332 8.35 -0.40 -3.22
CA PHE A 332 7.80 0.26 -4.41
C PHE A 332 8.59 -0.10 -5.67
N LYS A 333 9.92 -0.09 -5.60
CA LYS A 333 10.78 -0.47 -6.72
C LYS A 333 10.58 -1.93 -7.09
N ALA A 334 10.52 -2.83 -6.12
CA ALA A 334 10.28 -4.25 -6.36
C ALA A 334 8.97 -4.49 -7.11
N GLN A 335 7.89 -3.80 -6.75
CA GLN A 335 6.62 -3.90 -7.45
C GLN A 335 6.67 -3.26 -8.85
N TRP A 336 7.38 -2.14 -9.05
CA TRP A 336 7.62 -1.56 -10.36
C TRP A 336 8.33 -2.54 -11.29
N GLU A 337 9.34 -3.25 -10.81
CA GLU A 337 10.03 -4.27 -11.60
C GLU A 337 9.08 -5.40 -12.05
N LEU A 338 8.22 -5.87 -11.14
CA LEU A 338 7.22 -6.88 -11.48
C LEU A 338 6.22 -6.37 -12.52
N PHE A 339 5.75 -5.12 -12.38
CA PHE A 339 4.84 -4.52 -13.35
C PHE A 339 5.50 -4.35 -14.73
N LEU A 340 6.73 -3.87 -14.79
CA LEU A 340 7.47 -3.75 -16.05
C LEU A 340 7.69 -5.11 -16.73
N ARG A 341 8.01 -6.15 -15.95
CA ARG A 341 8.09 -7.53 -16.47
C ARG A 341 6.74 -8.03 -16.99
N HIS A 342 5.65 -7.69 -16.31
CA HIS A 342 4.30 -8.00 -16.78
C HIS A 342 3.99 -7.32 -18.13
N VAL A 343 4.34 -6.05 -18.28
CA VAL A 343 4.09 -5.31 -19.53
C VAL A 343 4.93 -5.84 -20.70
N TYR A 344 6.21 -6.13 -20.47
CA TYR A 344 7.16 -6.36 -21.56
C TYR A 344 7.59 -7.82 -21.75
N ALA A 345 7.31 -8.68 -20.79
CA ALA A 345 7.65 -10.10 -20.83
C ALA A 345 6.45 -11.01 -20.48
N ASP A 346 5.25 -10.49 -20.42
CA ASP A 346 4.03 -11.23 -20.03
C ASP A 346 4.16 -12.04 -18.73
N ALA A 347 5.01 -11.56 -17.82
CA ALA A 347 5.19 -12.20 -16.53
C ALA A 347 3.88 -12.19 -15.72
N PRO A 348 3.61 -13.21 -14.90
CA PRO A 348 2.42 -13.26 -14.05
C PRO A 348 2.32 -12.01 -13.15
N TYR A 349 1.13 -11.41 -13.09
CA TYR A 349 0.86 -10.23 -12.29
C TYR A 349 -0.62 -10.19 -11.92
N HIS A 350 -0.94 -10.17 -10.64
CA HIS A 350 -2.32 -10.24 -10.15
C HIS A 350 -2.75 -9.02 -9.29
N TRP A 351 -1.85 -8.08 -9.09
CA TRP A 351 -2.15 -6.82 -8.37
C TRP A 351 -2.72 -5.76 -9.33
N ASP A 352 -3.81 -6.11 -9.97
CA ASP A 352 -4.46 -5.35 -11.02
C ASP A 352 -5.50 -4.35 -10.49
N LEU A 353 -6.23 -3.67 -11.40
CA LEU A 353 -7.26 -2.71 -11.00
C LEU A 353 -8.46 -3.36 -10.29
N LEU A 354 -8.73 -4.65 -10.52
CA LEU A 354 -9.74 -5.37 -9.75
C LEU A 354 -9.25 -5.59 -8.30
N ALA A 355 -7.97 -5.91 -8.12
CA ALA A 355 -7.36 -5.96 -6.79
C ALA A 355 -7.45 -4.59 -6.09
N GLY A 356 -7.24 -3.50 -6.84
CA GLY A 356 -7.46 -2.14 -6.32
C GLY A 356 -8.90 -1.88 -5.91
N ALA A 357 -9.87 -2.35 -6.68
CA ALA A 357 -11.30 -2.21 -6.36
C ALA A 357 -11.69 -2.94 -5.08
N ARG A 358 -11.09 -4.10 -4.77
CA ARG A 358 -11.30 -4.77 -3.47
C ARG A 358 -10.89 -3.90 -2.28
N GLY A 359 -9.80 -3.16 -2.41
CA GLY A 359 -9.36 -2.21 -1.38
C GLY A 359 -10.35 -1.07 -1.15
N VAL A 360 -10.89 -0.51 -2.23
CA VAL A 360 -11.94 0.53 -2.17
C VAL A 360 -13.21 -0.03 -1.53
N GLN A 361 -13.61 -1.24 -1.91
CA GLN A 361 -14.78 -1.93 -1.34
C GLN A 361 -14.63 -2.08 0.18
N LEU A 362 -13.49 -2.57 0.66
CA LEU A 362 -13.29 -2.78 2.09
C LEU A 362 -13.33 -1.47 2.88
N ALA A 363 -12.81 -0.38 2.32
CA ALA A 363 -12.90 0.93 2.94
C ALA A 363 -14.35 1.43 3.04
N GLU A 364 -15.13 1.32 1.96
CA GLU A 364 -16.56 1.69 1.97
C GLU A 364 -17.36 0.87 2.98
N LEU A 365 -17.20 -0.45 2.97
CA LEU A 365 -17.92 -1.36 3.87
C LEU A 365 -17.45 -1.19 5.32
N GLY A 366 -16.20 -0.84 5.55
CA GLY A 366 -15.68 -0.49 6.88
C GLY A 366 -16.33 0.77 7.45
N LEU A 367 -16.47 1.82 6.65
CA LEU A 367 -17.19 3.05 7.02
C LEU A 367 -18.68 2.78 7.23
N GLN A 368 -19.31 1.98 6.38
CA GLN A 368 -20.69 1.56 6.54
C GLN A 368 -20.88 0.79 7.84
N SER A 369 -19.99 -0.17 8.15
CA SER A 369 -20.03 -0.94 9.40
C SER A 369 -19.97 -0.02 10.62
N SER A 370 -19.08 0.97 10.59
CA SER A 370 -18.95 1.95 11.67
C SER A 370 -20.22 2.79 11.85
N THR A 371 -20.81 3.24 10.75
CA THR A 371 -22.03 4.07 10.77
C THR A 371 -23.23 3.28 11.25
N GLU A 372 -23.40 2.04 10.80
CA GLU A 372 -24.54 1.18 11.14
C GLU A 372 -24.34 0.43 12.47
N GLY A 373 -23.12 0.43 13.02
CA GLY A 373 -22.81 -0.26 14.28
C GLY A 373 -22.96 -1.78 14.22
N ARG A 374 -22.71 -2.38 13.05
CA ARG A 374 -22.87 -3.82 12.84
C ARG A 374 -21.83 -4.40 11.88
N ARG A 375 -21.70 -5.73 11.92
CA ARG A 375 -20.94 -6.48 10.92
C ARG A 375 -21.58 -6.36 9.54
N ILE A 376 -20.74 -6.17 8.52
CA ILE A 376 -21.13 -6.12 7.10
C ILE A 376 -20.44 -7.26 6.37
N ASP A 377 -21.16 -7.99 5.55
CA ASP A 377 -20.58 -8.97 4.62
C ASP A 377 -19.84 -8.27 3.49
N VAL A 378 -18.71 -8.85 3.08
CA VAL A 378 -17.91 -8.36 1.96
C VAL A 378 -18.15 -9.28 0.77
N PRO A 379 -19.00 -8.89 -0.20
CA PRO A 379 -19.27 -9.70 -1.37
C PRO A 379 -18.02 -9.86 -2.24
N GLU A 380 -17.88 -11.01 -2.87
CA GLU A 380 -16.88 -11.19 -3.91
C GLU A 380 -17.23 -10.31 -5.11
N ILE A 381 -16.25 -9.59 -5.65
CA ILE A 381 -16.40 -8.77 -6.83
C ILE A 381 -15.67 -9.40 -8.01
N ALA A 382 -16.28 -9.29 -9.19
CA ALA A 382 -15.75 -9.76 -10.46
C ALA A 382 -16.08 -8.76 -11.57
N LEU A 383 -15.36 -8.84 -12.70
CA LEU A 383 -15.59 -8.02 -13.90
C LEU A 383 -16.50 -8.71 -14.90
#